data_7ff39aca2041503bda14a090bfe66364
#
_entry.id   7ff39aca2041503bda14a090bfe66364
#
_cell.length_a   1.000
_cell.length_b   1.000
_cell.length_c   1.000
_cell.angle_alpha   90.00
_cell.angle_beta   90.00
_cell.angle_gamma   90.00
#
_symmetry.space_group_name_H-M   'P 1'
#
loop_
_entity.id
_entity.type
_entity.pdbx_description
1 polymer ?
#
loop_
_entity_poly.entity_id
_entity_poly.type
_entity_poly.pdbx_seq_one_letter_code
_entity_poly.pdbx_strand_id
1 'polypeptide(L)'
;MKPILAFLIFMIFAHLHAQQSQLQVISNELIFQGKQPFAQCHASSIERLGEGKYMVVWFAGTHEKADDVGIWMSKGSAGSWSAPKLLVKVRDDAHWNPVLFHAPTGRLYLYFKVGKEIDDWETWVQHSDDLGESWSTATELVEGDRGGRGPVRNHMLVLSDGTWLAPASIEKNRVWNGFVDRSEDEGKTWLNSETLILDRKVITGEGVIQPALWESSPGNIHMLLRTSAGKIGRSDSEDGGRSWSPVELTDLPNNNSGIDVAHLGGQKIALVYNPVGQNWGKRYPVTLAISHDNGMTWPIKQVLEAGEGKNEFSYPSVIYENGHLVLCYTWNRENIRFMRVKL
;
A
#
# COMPACT_ATOMS: atom_id res chain seq x y z
N MET A 1 31.79 14.67 72.59
CA MET A 1 30.81 15.17 71.68
C MET A 1 31.43 15.20 70.28
N LYS A 2 31.05 14.30 69.39
CA LYS A 2 31.49 14.26 67.98
C LYS A 2 30.31 14.72 67.08
N PRO A 3 30.49 15.63 66.09
CA PRO A 3 29.43 15.99 65.19
C PRO A 3 29.27 14.93 64.09
N ILE A 4 28.03 14.53 63.86
CA ILE A 4 27.62 13.66 62.75
C ILE A 4 27.45 14.56 61.52
N LEU A 5 28.27 14.30 60.49
CA LEU A 5 28.20 14.97 59.21
C LEU A 5 27.18 14.22 58.33
N ALA A 6 26.03 14.82 58.12
CA ALA A 6 25.01 14.26 57.22
C ALA A 6 25.36 14.60 55.77
N PHE A 7 25.69 13.59 54.95
CA PHE A 7 25.83 13.74 53.48
C PHE A 7 24.44 13.69 52.83
N LEU A 8 23.99 14.83 52.33
CA LEU A 8 22.82 14.91 51.45
C LEU A 8 23.28 14.54 50.03
N ILE A 9 22.90 13.33 49.59
CA ILE A 9 23.06 12.93 48.18
C ILE A 9 21.88 13.52 47.39
N PHE A 10 22.12 14.59 46.58
CA PHE A 10 21.21 15.06 45.60
C PHE A 10 21.26 14.11 44.40
N MET A 11 20.26 13.23 44.25
CA MET A 11 20.02 12.51 42.99
C MET A 11 19.41 13.48 41.99
N ILE A 12 20.23 13.96 41.06
CA ILE A 12 19.77 14.67 39.87
C ILE A 12 19.23 13.62 38.90
N PHE A 13 17.90 13.43 38.87
CA PHE A 13 17.23 12.72 37.81
C PHE A 13 17.29 13.61 36.55
N ALA A 14 18.28 13.42 35.70
CA ALA A 14 18.30 13.92 34.38
C ALA A 14 17.19 13.20 33.58
N HIS A 15 16.05 13.84 33.45
CA HIS A 15 15.02 13.43 32.46
C HIS A 15 15.61 13.68 31.08
N LEU A 16 16.24 12.67 30.48
CA LEU A 16 16.48 12.64 29.06
C LEU A 16 15.10 12.54 28.39
N HIS A 17 14.50 13.69 28.09
CA HIS A 17 13.50 13.77 27.04
C HIS A 17 14.26 13.49 25.74
N ALA A 18 14.23 12.23 25.30
CA ALA A 18 14.56 11.92 23.91
C ALA A 18 13.58 12.75 23.06
N GLN A 19 14.05 13.84 22.49
CA GLN A 19 13.31 14.63 21.55
C GLN A 19 13.08 13.71 20.36
N GLN A 20 11.89 13.10 20.31
CA GLN A 20 11.47 12.23 19.23
C GLN A 20 11.49 13.12 17.98
N SER A 21 12.49 12.95 17.13
CA SER A 21 12.64 13.75 15.91
C SER A 21 11.35 13.58 15.12
N GLN A 22 10.56 14.66 15.05
CA GLN A 22 9.34 14.68 14.27
C GLN A 22 9.73 14.48 12.80
N LEU A 23 9.13 13.52 12.13
CA LEU A 23 9.38 13.27 10.72
C LEU A 23 9.05 14.52 9.91
N GLN A 24 9.95 14.93 9.03
CA GLN A 24 9.81 16.20 8.32
C GLN A 24 9.07 15.99 7.00
N VAL A 25 7.85 16.52 6.88
CA VAL A 25 7.14 16.61 5.60
C VAL A 25 7.81 17.69 4.76
N ILE A 26 8.44 17.31 3.65
CA ILE A 26 9.18 18.21 2.75
C ILE A 26 8.41 18.57 1.48
N SER A 27 7.39 17.79 1.11
CA SER A 27 6.42 18.11 0.06
C SER A 27 5.04 17.60 0.45
N ASN A 28 4.01 18.39 0.17
CA ASN A 28 2.61 18.06 0.42
C ASN A 28 1.75 18.83 -0.59
N GLU A 29 1.27 18.15 -1.63
CA GLU A 29 0.57 18.80 -2.73
C GLU A 29 -0.48 17.88 -3.38
N LEU A 30 -1.45 18.48 -4.07
CA LEU A 30 -2.36 17.77 -4.95
C LEU A 30 -1.71 17.63 -6.34
N ILE A 31 -1.79 16.43 -6.93
CA ILE A 31 -1.10 16.12 -8.19
C ILE A 31 -1.65 16.95 -9.35
N PHE A 32 -2.95 17.26 -9.36
CA PHE A 32 -3.55 18.04 -10.46
C PHE A 32 -4.42 19.17 -9.95
N GLN A 33 -4.66 20.15 -10.82
CA GLN A 33 -5.44 21.35 -10.54
C GLN A 33 -6.56 21.50 -11.56
N GLY A 34 -7.59 22.26 -11.21
CA GLY A 34 -8.70 22.60 -12.09
C GLY A 34 -9.63 21.43 -12.40
N LYS A 35 -10.52 21.63 -13.37
CA LYS A 35 -11.51 20.65 -13.78
C LYS A 35 -10.84 19.51 -14.56
N GLN A 36 -11.15 18.29 -14.16
CA GLN A 36 -10.67 17.08 -14.82
C GLN A 36 -11.75 16.45 -15.71
N PRO A 37 -11.38 15.57 -16.66
CA PRO A 37 -12.32 14.85 -17.51
C PRO A 37 -13.06 13.70 -16.80
N PHE A 38 -12.89 13.56 -15.48
CA PHE A 38 -13.58 12.62 -14.61
C PHE A 38 -14.15 13.35 -13.39
N ALA A 39 -15.18 12.77 -12.77
CA ALA A 39 -15.80 13.34 -11.57
C ALA A 39 -15.17 12.79 -10.28
N GLN A 40 -14.74 11.50 -10.28
CA GLN A 40 -14.12 10.86 -9.15
C GLN A 40 -12.85 10.11 -9.54
N CYS A 41 -11.90 10.03 -8.60
CA CYS A 41 -10.68 9.24 -8.70
C CYS A 41 -10.38 8.50 -7.40
N HIS A 42 -9.73 7.32 -7.48
CA HIS A 42 -9.43 6.52 -6.29
C HIS A 42 -8.28 5.53 -6.50
N ALA A 43 -7.75 4.99 -5.38
CA ALA A 43 -6.80 3.89 -5.33
C ALA A 43 -5.52 4.15 -6.14
N SER A 44 -4.77 5.17 -5.74
CA SER A 44 -3.51 5.50 -6.41
C SER A 44 -2.39 4.53 -6.08
N SER A 45 -1.50 4.29 -7.05
CA SER A 45 -0.22 3.61 -6.91
C SER A 45 0.89 4.52 -7.43
N ILE A 46 2.02 4.56 -6.73
CA ILE A 46 3.19 5.37 -7.08
C ILE A 46 4.39 4.48 -7.36
N GLU A 47 5.18 4.85 -8.38
CA GLU A 47 6.43 4.18 -8.68
C GLU A 47 7.50 5.20 -9.10
N ARG A 48 8.75 4.88 -8.81
CA ARG A 48 9.91 5.69 -9.15
C ARG A 48 10.33 5.44 -10.61
N LEU A 49 10.49 6.52 -11.39
CA LEU A 49 11.03 6.48 -12.75
C LEU A 49 12.51 6.87 -12.84
N GLY A 50 13.04 7.49 -11.79
CA GLY A 50 14.41 8.00 -11.69
C GLY A 50 14.55 8.85 -10.45
N GLU A 51 15.70 9.46 -10.22
CA GLU A 51 15.91 10.28 -9.05
C GLU A 51 14.92 11.45 -8.99
N GLY A 52 14.07 11.46 -7.95
CA GLY A 52 13.05 12.49 -7.73
C GLY A 52 11.96 12.56 -8.80
N LYS A 53 11.86 11.58 -9.69
CA LYS A 53 10.81 11.47 -10.73
C LYS A 53 9.94 10.26 -10.49
N TYR A 54 8.64 10.47 -10.60
CA TYR A 54 7.63 9.46 -10.26
C TYR A 54 6.55 9.36 -11.33
N MET A 55 5.94 8.20 -11.41
CA MET A 55 4.65 8.00 -12.03
C MET A 55 3.64 7.68 -10.93
N VAL A 56 2.47 8.29 -11.01
CA VAL A 56 1.31 7.98 -10.19
C VAL A 56 0.18 7.57 -11.11
N VAL A 57 -0.47 6.45 -10.79
CA VAL A 57 -1.65 5.95 -11.50
C VAL A 57 -2.82 5.81 -10.52
N TRP A 58 -4.04 5.91 -11.02
CA TRP A 58 -5.28 5.75 -10.25
C TRP A 58 -6.42 5.35 -11.19
N PHE A 59 -7.51 4.84 -10.65
CA PHE A 59 -8.72 4.72 -11.46
C PHE A 59 -9.59 5.97 -11.34
N ALA A 60 -10.26 6.36 -12.43
CA ALA A 60 -11.15 7.51 -12.43
C ALA A 60 -12.22 7.44 -13.54
N GLY A 61 -13.37 8.00 -13.24
CA GLY A 61 -14.55 8.11 -14.13
C GLY A 61 -15.66 8.92 -13.46
N THR A 62 -16.90 8.68 -13.83
CA THR A 62 -18.07 9.35 -13.25
C THR A 62 -18.21 9.02 -11.74
N HIS A 63 -18.11 7.74 -11.38
CA HIS A 63 -18.05 7.24 -10.00
C HIS A 63 -17.47 5.83 -10.01
N GLU A 64 -17.02 5.36 -8.86
CA GLU A 64 -16.58 3.96 -8.69
C GLU A 64 -17.66 2.98 -9.17
N LYS A 65 -17.30 1.94 -9.91
CA LYS A 65 -18.16 0.96 -10.60
C LYS A 65 -18.79 1.43 -11.92
N ALA A 66 -18.71 2.69 -12.29
CA ALA A 66 -19.27 3.14 -13.56
C ALA A 66 -18.50 2.55 -14.75
N ASP A 67 -19.21 2.29 -15.85
CA ASP A 67 -18.63 1.69 -17.05
C ASP A 67 -17.59 2.59 -17.74
N ASP A 68 -17.56 3.90 -17.44
CA ASP A 68 -16.59 4.87 -17.96
C ASP A 68 -15.26 4.91 -17.16
N VAL A 69 -15.17 4.18 -16.05
CA VAL A 69 -13.95 4.15 -15.24
C VAL A 69 -12.80 3.51 -16.00
N GLY A 70 -11.70 4.23 -16.14
CA GLY A 70 -10.43 3.78 -16.71
C GLY A 70 -9.26 4.03 -15.77
N ILE A 71 -8.06 3.61 -16.18
CA ILE A 71 -6.83 3.88 -15.45
C ILE A 71 -6.18 5.14 -16.02
N TRP A 72 -5.93 6.09 -15.13
CA TRP A 72 -5.33 7.39 -15.42
C TRP A 72 -3.95 7.50 -14.81
N MET A 73 -3.14 8.41 -15.33
CA MET A 73 -1.77 8.61 -14.85
C MET A 73 -1.36 10.08 -14.87
N SER A 74 -0.35 10.41 -14.06
CA SER A 74 0.47 11.61 -14.13
C SER A 74 1.93 11.25 -13.88
N LYS A 75 2.85 11.90 -14.57
CA LYS A 75 4.29 11.83 -14.31
C LYS A 75 4.77 13.17 -13.76
N GLY A 76 5.72 13.13 -12.84
CA GLY A 76 6.26 14.38 -12.32
C GLY A 76 7.28 14.22 -11.21
N SER A 77 7.48 15.32 -10.55
CA SER A 77 8.30 15.46 -9.33
C SER A 77 7.59 16.44 -8.39
N ALA A 78 8.07 16.54 -7.15
CA ALA A 78 7.56 17.54 -6.21
C ALA A 78 7.51 18.94 -6.86
N GLY A 79 6.35 19.56 -6.86
CA GLY A 79 6.07 20.88 -7.44
C GLY A 79 5.82 20.89 -8.95
N SER A 80 5.91 19.76 -9.67
CA SER A 80 5.72 19.73 -11.13
C SER A 80 5.18 18.40 -11.61
N TRP A 81 3.89 18.37 -11.94
CA TRP A 81 3.16 17.19 -12.42
C TRP A 81 2.55 17.43 -13.79
N SER A 82 2.54 16.42 -14.64
CA SER A 82 1.81 16.46 -15.90
C SER A 82 0.30 16.50 -15.62
N ALA A 83 -0.48 17.03 -16.56
CA ALA A 83 -1.93 16.87 -16.52
C ALA A 83 -2.32 15.38 -16.52
N PRO A 84 -3.42 14.99 -15.86
CA PRO A 84 -3.96 13.65 -15.94
C PRO A 84 -4.17 13.18 -17.37
N LYS A 85 -3.72 11.96 -17.66
CA LYS A 85 -3.89 11.32 -18.98
C LYS A 85 -4.53 9.95 -18.77
N LEU A 86 -5.55 9.64 -19.57
CA LEU A 86 -6.07 8.27 -19.64
C LEU A 86 -4.97 7.34 -20.17
N LEU A 87 -4.61 6.36 -19.36
CA LEU A 87 -3.54 5.42 -19.70
C LEU A 87 -4.10 4.19 -20.41
N VAL A 88 -5.14 3.58 -19.85
CA VAL A 88 -5.77 2.40 -20.43
C VAL A 88 -7.24 2.27 -20.03
N LYS A 89 -8.03 1.82 -21.02
CA LYS A 89 -9.39 1.34 -20.86
C LYS A 89 -9.58 0.24 -21.90
N VAL A 90 -9.67 -1.01 -21.46
CA VAL A 90 -9.69 -2.18 -22.37
C VAL A 90 -11.09 -2.47 -22.93
N ARG A 91 -12.15 -2.11 -22.18
CA ARG A 91 -13.55 -2.26 -22.59
C ARG A 91 -14.47 -1.39 -21.73
N ASP A 92 -15.77 -1.34 -22.06
CA ASP A 92 -16.79 -0.60 -21.29
C ASP A 92 -17.23 -1.37 -20.04
N ASP A 93 -16.29 -1.52 -19.12
CA ASP A 93 -16.43 -2.04 -17.78
C ASP A 93 -15.58 -1.20 -16.84
N ALA A 94 -15.89 -1.21 -15.54
CA ALA A 94 -15.09 -0.51 -14.55
C ALA A 94 -13.68 -1.10 -14.46
N HIS A 95 -12.68 -0.23 -14.43
CA HIS A 95 -11.28 -0.56 -14.19
C HIS A 95 -10.92 -0.15 -12.76
N TRP A 96 -10.08 -0.97 -12.06
CA TRP A 96 -9.87 -0.82 -10.64
C TRP A 96 -8.41 -1.01 -10.27
N ASN A 97 -8.04 -0.44 -9.10
CA ASN A 97 -6.83 -0.73 -8.35
C ASN A 97 -5.56 -0.91 -9.21
N PRO A 98 -5.10 0.11 -9.93
CA PRO A 98 -3.86 -0.01 -10.67
C PRO A 98 -2.69 -0.20 -9.71
N VAL A 99 -1.76 -1.10 -10.08
CA VAL A 99 -0.51 -1.34 -9.37
C VAL A 99 0.64 -1.17 -10.34
N LEU A 100 1.50 -0.20 -10.10
CA LEU A 100 2.77 -0.03 -10.80
C LEU A 100 3.82 -0.95 -10.19
N PHE A 101 4.69 -1.46 -11.03
CA PHE A 101 5.83 -2.26 -10.63
C PHE A 101 7.01 -2.02 -11.57
N HIS A 102 8.08 -1.43 -11.06
CA HIS A 102 9.33 -1.26 -11.79
C HIS A 102 10.23 -2.45 -11.51
N ALA A 103 10.26 -3.40 -12.44
CA ALA A 103 11.01 -4.63 -12.29
C ALA A 103 12.52 -4.39 -12.31
N PRO A 104 13.34 -5.27 -11.68
CA PRO A 104 14.80 -5.18 -11.72
C PRO A 104 15.40 -5.20 -13.12
N THR A 105 14.66 -5.73 -14.10
CA THR A 105 15.03 -5.72 -15.52
C THR A 105 14.98 -4.33 -16.17
N GLY A 106 14.43 -3.31 -15.46
CA GLY A 106 14.21 -1.96 -15.96
C GLY A 106 12.85 -1.76 -16.64
N ARG A 107 12.07 -2.84 -16.81
CA ARG A 107 10.73 -2.78 -17.38
C ARG A 107 9.71 -2.29 -16.33
N LEU A 108 8.85 -1.38 -16.73
CA LEU A 108 7.74 -0.89 -15.90
C LEU A 108 6.47 -1.66 -16.28
N TYR A 109 5.85 -2.30 -15.31
CA TYR A 109 4.57 -3.00 -15.46
C TYR A 109 3.44 -2.19 -14.82
N LEU A 110 2.26 -2.29 -15.42
CA LEU A 110 1.00 -1.84 -14.86
C LEU A 110 0.04 -3.03 -14.80
N TYR A 111 -0.36 -3.41 -13.60
CA TYR A 111 -1.44 -4.36 -13.34
C TYR A 111 -2.68 -3.60 -12.94
N PHE A 112 -3.86 -4.09 -13.33
CA PHE A 112 -5.15 -3.50 -12.94
C PHE A 112 -6.26 -4.54 -13.04
N LYS A 113 -7.35 -4.30 -12.31
CA LYS A 113 -8.52 -5.17 -12.36
C LYS A 113 -9.54 -4.59 -13.33
N VAL A 114 -10.30 -5.47 -14.01
CA VAL A 114 -11.39 -5.11 -14.92
C VAL A 114 -12.60 -5.98 -14.61
N GLY A 115 -13.76 -5.40 -14.50
CA GLY A 115 -15.01 -6.10 -14.26
C GLY A 115 -16.03 -5.23 -13.56
N LYS A 116 -17.29 -5.45 -13.83
CA LYS A 116 -18.39 -4.68 -13.24
C LYS A 116 -18.57 -4.96 -11.75
N GLU A 117 -18.42 -6.22 -11.37
CA GLU A 117 -18.51 -6.66 -9.98
C GLU A 117 -17.15 -7.16 -9.49
N ILE A 118 -16.87 -6.93 -8.22
CA ILE A 118 -15.62 -7.35 -7.58
C ILE A 118 -15.45 -8.87 -7.62
N ASP A 119 -16.55 -9.60 -7.52
CA ASP A 119 -16.59 -11.06 -7.54
C ASP A 119 -16.09 -11.67 -8.87
N ASP A 120 -16.08 -10.89 -9.95
CA ASP A 120 -15.79 -11.34 -11.31
C ASP A 120 -14.57 -10.62 -11.92
N TRP A 121 -13.75 -9.99 -11.11
CA TRP A 121 -12.57 -9.27 -11.58
C TRP A 121 -11.59 -10.15 -12.36
N GLU A 122 -11.19 -9.65 -13.52
CA GLU A 122 -10.03 -10.11 -14.27
C GLU A 122 -8.82 -9.24 -13.93
N THR A 123 -7.64 -9.84 -13.87
CA THR A 123 -6.41 -9.07 -13.79
C THR A 123 -5.82 -8.89 -15.18
N TRP A 124 -5.59 -7.65 -15.55
CA TRP A 124 -4.94 -7.24 -16.79
C TRP A 124 -3.55 -6.69 -16.51
N VAL A 125 -2.66 -6.84 -17.48
CA VAL A 125 -1.28 -6.36 -17.41
C VAL A 125 -0.85 -5.75 -18.74
N GLN A 126 -0.09 -4.67 -18.65
CA GLN A 126 0.69 -4.09 -19.76
C GLN A 126 2.05 -3.65 -19.24
N HIS A 127 3.01 -3.45 -20.15
CA HIS A 127 4.35 -3.04 -19.78
C HIS A 127 4.88 -1.92 -20.68
N SER A 128 5.91 -1.24 -20.17
CA SER A 128 6.66 -0.20 -20.86
C SER A 128 8.16 -0.47 -20.71
N ASP A 129 8.92 -0.32 -21.80
CA ASP A 129 10.39 -0.42 -21.82
C ASP A 129 11.07 0.96 -21.84
N ASP A 130 10.28 2.04 -21.82
CA ASP A 130 10.72 3.43 -21.94
C ASP A 130 10.22 4.32 -20.79
N LEU A 131 10.09 3.75 -19.59
CA LEU A 131 9.62 4.43 -18.37
C LEU A 131 8.22 5.05 -18.54
N GLY A 132 7.34 4.36 -19.27
CA GLY A 132 5.94 4.71 -19.46
C GLY A 132 5.68 5.81 -20.48
N GLU A 133 6.58 6.06 -21.44
CA GLU A 133 6.30 6.91 -22.60
C GLU A 133 5.39 6.17 -23.58
N SER A 134 5.67 4.89 -23.83
CA SER A 134 4.82 3.99 -24.59
C SER A 134 4.53 2.69 -23.81
N TRP A 135 3.42 2.04 -24.15
CA TRP A 135 2.94 0.84 -23.47
C TRP A 135 2.56 -0.25 -24.47
N SER A 136 2.82 -1.48 -24.09
CA SER A 136 2.31 -2.64 -24.85
C SER A 136 0.78 -2.67 -24.82
N THR A 137 0.18 -3.45 -25.72
CA THR A 137 -1.23 -3.81 -25.58
C THR A 137 -1.46 -4.55 -24.27
N ALA A 138 -2.52 -4.17 -23.54
CA ALA A 138 -2.90 -4.87 -22.32
C ALA A 138 -3.45 -6.26 -22.63
N THR A 139 -3.12 -7.24 -21.79
CA THR A 139 -3.63 -8.63 -21.87
C THR A 139 -4.07 -9.10 -20.50
N GLU A 140 -4.91 -10.12 -20.42
CA GLU A 140 -5.18 -10.79 -19.16
C GLU A 140 -3.89 -11.40 -18.60
N LEU A 141 -3.67 -11.29 -17.29
CA LEU A 141 -2.52 -11.90 -16.62
C LEU A 141 -2.59 -13.42 -16.67
N VAL A 142 -3.76 -13.96 -16.42
CA VAL A 142 -4.09 -15.38 -16.56
C VAL A 142 -5.42 -15.45 -17.32
N GLU A 143 -5.39 -15.99 -18.51
CA GLU A 143 -6.54 -16.03 -19.41
C GLU A 143 -7.74 -16.74 -18.75
N GLY A 144 -8.89 -16.08 -18.74
CA GLY A 144 -10.14 -16.59 -18.17
C GLY A 144 -10.20 -16.67 -16.65
N ASP A 145 -9.17 -16.20 -15.91
CA ASP A 145 -9.21 -16.21 -14.44
C ASP A 145 -10.23 -15.21 -13.89
N ARG A 146 -10.95 -15.65 -12.88
CA ARG A 146 -11.89 -14.84 -12.07
C ARG A 146 -11.64 -15.08 -10.57
N GLY A 147 -10.45 -15.56 -10.24
CA GLY A 147 -10.03 -15.92 -8.88
C GLY A 147 -9.15 -14.89 -8.19
N GLY A 148 -8.99 -13.71 -8.77
CA GLY A 148 -8.24 -12.61 -8.14
C GLY A 148 -6.71 -12.70 -8.29
N ARG A 149 -6.18 -13.45 -9.25
CA ARG A 149 -4.74 -13.61 -9.53
C ARG A 149 -4.04 -12.27 -9.70
N GLY A 150 -2.74 -12.23 -9.40
CA GLY A 150 -1.91 -11.03 -9.49
C GLY A 150 -2.17 -9.96 -8.41
N PRO A 151 -1.43 -8.85 -8.42
CA PRO A 151 -1.53 -7.84 -7.38
C PRO A 151 -2.92 -7.19 -7.37
N VAL A 152 -3.51 -7.06 -6.18
CA VAL A 152 -4.87 -6.52 -6.04
C VAL A 152 -4.87 -5.03 -5.71
N ARG A 153 -3.81 -4.52 -5.05
CA ARG A 153 -3.76 -3.12 -4.61
C ARG A 153 -2.34 -2.63 -4.27
N ASN A 154 -1.57 -3.37 -3.51
CA ASN A 154 -0.29 -2.97 -2.96
C ASN A 154 0.86 -3.41 -3.87
N HIS A 155 2.05 -2.85 -3.61
CA HIS A 155 3.26 -3.10 -4.40
C HIS A 155 3.61 -4.57 -4.46
N MET A 156 4.13 -5.00 -5.59
CA MET A 156 4.79 -6.28 -5.72
C MET A 156 6.12 -6.27 -4.96
N LEU A 157 6.56 -7.43 -4.50
CA LEU A 157 7.83 -7.60 -3.82
C LEU A 157 8.74 -8.49 -4.68
N VAL A 158 9.98 -8.05 -4.89
CA VAL A 158 11.04 -8.89 -5.45
C VAL A 158 11.89 -9.39 -4.29
N LEU A 159 11.97 -10.70 -4.14
CA LEU A 159 12.77 -11.34 -3.11
C LEU A 159 14.26 -11.27 -3.42
N SER A 160 15.07 -11.47 -2.40
CA SER A 160 16.54 -11.49 -2.53
C SER A 160 17.06 -12.58 -3.46
N ASP A 161 16.28 -13.65 -3.71
CA ASP A 161 16.59 -14.71 -4.69
C ASP A 161 16.09 -14.43 -6.11
N GLY A 162 15.43 -13.27 -6.33
CA GLY A 162 14.87 -12.86 -7.62
C GLY A 162 13.41 -13.27 -7.85
N THR A 163 12.80 -14.04 -6.95
CA THR A 163 11.37 -14.40 -7.04
C THR A 163 10.49 -13.17 -6.91
N TRP A 164 9.45 -13.06 -7.74
CA TRP A 164 8.45 -12.00 -7.62
C TRP A 164 7.25 -12.49 -6.84
N LEU A 165 6.78 -11.68 -5.90
CA LEU A 165 5.56 -11.91 -5.15
C LEU A 165 4.53 -10.83 -5.49
N ALA A 166 3.35 -11.27 -5.92
CA ALA A 166 2.20 -10.39 -6.16
C ALA A 166 1.18 -10.57 -5.03
N PRO A 167 0.93 -9.52 -4.21
CA PRO A 167 -0.05 -9.59 -3.13
C PRO A 167 -1.47 -9.61 -3.71
N ALA A 168 -2.17 -10.71 -3.52
CA ALA A 168 -3.46 -11.01 -4.14
C ALA A 168 -4.57 -11.21 -3.09
N SER A 169 -5.82 -11.10 -3.52
CA SER A 169 -6.97 -11.46 -2.70
C SER A 169 -8.15 -11.93 -3.53
N ILE A 170 -8.96 -12.79 -2.92
CA ILE A 170 -10.27 -13.22 -3.41
C ILE A 170 -11.33 -12.46 -2.61
N GLU A 171 -12.24 -11.82 -3.33
CA GLU A 171 -13.34 -11.05 -2.77
C GLU A 171 -14.64 -11.56 -3.40
N LYS A 172 -15.10 -12.76 -2.97
CA LYS A 172 -16.22 -13.43 -3.60
C LYS A 172 -17.35 -13.75 -2.60
N ASN A 173 -18.60 -13.46 -2.98
CA ASN A 173 -19.78 -13.71 -2.16
C ASN A 173 -19.66 -13.12 -0.75
N ARG A 174 -19.03 -11.94 -0.60
CA ARG A 174 -18.71 -11.29 0.68
C ARG A 174 -17.83 -12.13 1.62
N VAL A 175 -17.11 -13.10 1.07
CA VAL A 175 -16.06 -13.83 1.78
C VAL A 175 -14.72 -13.41 1.19
N TRP A 176 -13.89 -12.79 2.02
CA TRP A 176 -12.59 -12.25 1.63
C TRP A 176 -11.46 -13.08 2.19
N ASN A 177 -10.45 -13.34 1.37
CA ASN A 177 -9.22 -13.95 1.83
C ASN A 177 -8.03 -13.47 0.98
N GLY A 178 -6.88 -13.33 1.64
CA GLY A 178 -5.61 -13.02 1.00
C GLY A 178 -4.87 -14.27 0.55
N PHE A 179 -4.02 -14.12 -0.45
CA PHE A 179 -3.01 -15.08 -0.88
C PHE A 179 -1.88 -14.34 -1.60
N VAL A 180 -0.88 -15.06 -2.07
CA VAL A 180 0.25 -14.49 -2.82
C VAL A 180 0.46 -15.29 -4.10
N ASP A 181 0.52 -14.61 -5.24
CA ASP A 181 1.03 -15.19 -6.47
C ASP A 181 2.55 -15.07 -6.52
N ARG A 182 3.23 -16.13 -6.95
CA ARG A 182 4.69 -16.21 -7.06
C ARG A 182 5.10 -16.43 -8.50
N SER A 183 6.15 -15.76 -8.94
CA SER A 183 6.81 -16.02 -10.22
C SER A 183 8.31 -16.16 -10.00
N GLU A 184 8.89 -17.25 -10.50
CA GLU A 184 10.32 -17.53 -10.47
C GLU A 184 10.99 -17.26 -11.83
N ASP A 185 10.23 -16.72 -12.80
CA ASP A 185 10.64 -16.50 -14.19
C ASP A 185 10.31 -15.09 -14.71
N GLU A 186 10.41 -14.08 -13.81
CA GLU A 186 10.20 -12.66 -14.14
C GLU A 186 8.77 -12.34 -14.65
N GLY A 187 7.77 -12.99 -14.05
CA GLY A 187 6.36 -12.73 -14.33
C GLY A 187 5.80 -13.43 -15.58
N LYS A 188 6.52 -14.39 -16.15
CA LYS A 188 6.02 -15.18 -17.31
C LYS A 188 5.02 -16.24 -16.88
N THR A 189 5.28 -16.90 -15.75
CA THR A 189 4.35 -17.87 -15.15
C THR A 189 4.11 -17.53 -13.68
N TRP A 190 2.93 -17.87 -13.18
CA TRP A 190 2.50 -17.55 -11.85
C TRP A 190 1.90 -18.76 -11.14
N LEU A 191 2.35 -18.99 -9.90
CA LEU A 191 1.85 -20.03 -9.00
C LEU A 191 1.27 -19.33 -7.74
N ASN A 192 0.02 -19.60 -7.43
CA ASN A 192 -0.58 -19.04 -6.23
C ASN A 192 -0.23 -19.87 -4.98
N SER A 193 -0.03 -19.21 -3.85
CA SER A 193 -0.04 -19.86 -2.54
C SER A 193 -1.47 -20.34 -2.22
N GLU A 194 -1.61 -21.14 -1.17
CA GLU A 194 -2.92 -21.34 -0.56
C GLU A 194 -3.45 -20.02 0.03
N THR A 195 -4.77 -19.91 0.17
CA THR A 195 -5.39 -18.80 0.88
C THR A 195 -4.99 -18.82 2.35
N LEU A 196 -4.93 -17.64 2.97
CA LEU A 196 -4.51 -17.51 4.36
C LEU A 196 -5.46 -18.23 5.33
N ILE A 197 -4.89 -18.79 6.38
CA ILE A 197 -5.66 -19.45 7.44
C ILE A 197 -6.25 -18.38 8.36
N LEU A 198 -7.59 -18.33 8.46
CA LEU A 198 -8.33 -17.36 9.25
C LEU A 198 -9.11 -18.04 10.38
N ASP A 199 -8.88 -17.62 11.62
CA ASP A 199 -9.83 -17.92 12.71
C ASP A 199 -11.04 -17.00 12.59
N ARG A 200 -12.14 -17.51 12.06
CA ARG A 200 -13.38 -16.76 11.85
C ARG A 200 -14.10 -16.34 13.13
N LYS A 201 -13.67 -16.81 14.31
CA LYS A 201 -14.15 -16.30 15.60
C LYS A 201 -13.47 -15.00 15.99
N VAL A 202 -12.24 -14.77 15.49
CA VAL A 202 -11.43 -13.58 15.75
C VAL A 202 -11.55 -12.60 14.58
N ILE A 203 -11.39 -13.08 13.34
CA ILE A 203 -11.49 -12.27 12.13
C ILE A 203 -12.93 -12.34 11.62
N THR A 204 -13.77 -11.50 12.22
CA THR A 204 -15.21 -11.42 11.91
C THR A 204 -15.49 -10.58 10.67
N GLY A 205 -16.72 -10.67 10.14
CA GLY A 205 -17.14 -9.97 8.93
C GLY A 205 -16.64 -10.65 7.65
N GLU A 206 -16.30 -9.85 6.63
CA GLU A 206 -15.91 -10.37 5.31
C GLU A 206 -14.57 -11.14 5.37
N GLY A 207 -13.58 -10.64 6.10
CA GLY A 207 -12.26 -11.29 6.27
C GLY A 207 -11.09 -10.35 6.07
N VAL A 208 -10.08 -10.80 5.29
CA VAL A 208 -8.83 -10.07 5.05
C VAL A 208 -8.52 -9.96 3.56
N ILE A 209 -7.99 -8.82 3.13
CA ILE A 209 -7.61 -8.54 1.75
C ILE A 209 -6.41 -7.61 1.65
N GLN A 210 -5.91 -7.45 0.42
CA GLN A 210 -4.94 -6.43 0.04
C GLN A 210 -3.66 -6.53 0.89
N PRO A 211 -2.92 -7.66 0.85
CA PRO A 211 -1.67 -7.79 1.58
C PRO A 211 -0.66 -6.70 1.17
N ALA A 212 0.10 -6.19 2.13
CA ALA A 212 1.26 -5.34 1.90
C ALA A 212 2.50 -6.07 2.40
N LEU A 213 3.45 -6.37 1.51
CA LEU A 213 4.53 -7.35 1.72
C LEU A 213 5.88 -6.69 1.97
N TRP A 214 6.74 -7.33 2.76
CA TRP A 214 8.18 -7.04 2.80
C TRP A 214 8.99 -8.28 3.16
N GLU A 215 10.25 -8.32 2.72
CA GLU A 215 11.24 -9.32 3.09
C GLU A 215 12.19 -8.73 4.14
N SER A 216 12.29 -9.32 5.34
CA SER A 216 13.19 -8.85 6.41
C SER A 216 14.57 -9.48 6.34
N SER A 217 14.67 -10.69 5.84
CA SER A 217 15.89 -11.43 5.52
C SER A 217 15.55 -12.51 4.49
N PRO A 218 16.54 -13.05 3.75
CA PRO A 218 16.28 -13.99 2.67
C PRO A 218 15.29 -15.11 3.04
N GLY A 219 14.16 -15.17 2.34
CA GLY A 219 13.09 -16.14 2.53
C GLY A 219 12.13 -15.85 3.68
N ASN A 220 12.41 -14.86 4.55
CA ASN A 220 11.51 -14.45 5.62
C ASN A 220 10.65 -13.26 5.18
N ILE A 221 9.42 -13.56 4.81
CA ILE A 221 8.48 -12.60 4.27
C ILE A 221 7.37 -12.33 5.29
N HIS A 222 6.91 -11.12 5.33
CA HIS A 222 5.85 -10.65 6.21
C HIS A 222 4.79 -9.93 5.42
N MET A 223 3.56 -9.94 5.93
CA MET A 223 2.48 -9.12 5.40
C MET A 223 1.66 -8.45 6.50
N LEU A 224 1.21 -7.25 6.21
CA LEU A 224 0.09 -6.63 6.89
C LEU A 224 -1.13 -6.63 5.98
N LEU A 225 -2.31 -6.78 6.59
CA LEU A 225 -3.57 -7.02 5.89
C LEU A 225 -4.64 -6.03 6.33
N ARG A 226 -5.37 -5.47 5.37
CA ARG A 226 -6.66 -4.85 5.60
C ARG A 226 -7.64 -5.92 6.09
N THR A 227 -8.41 -5.61 7.13
CA THR A 227 -9.42 -6.54 7.67
C THR A 227 -10.77 -5.88 7.88
N SER A 228 -11.81 -6.68 7.95
CA SER A 228 -13.13 -6.26 8.44
C SER A 228 -13.27 -6.36 9.97
N ALA A 229 -12.23 -6.80 10.69
CA ALA A 229 -12.26 -7.07 12.13
C ALA A 229 -11.84 -5.87 13.01
N GLY A 230 -11.71 -4.66 12.43
CA GLY A 230 -11.38 -3.43 13.16
C GLY A 230 -9.89 -3.26 13.52
N LYS A 231 -9.04 -4.21 13.19
CA LYS A 231 -7.58 -4.19 13.40
C LYS A 231 -6.86 -4.67 12.16
N ILE A 232 -5.61 -4.24 11.95
CA ILE A 232 -4.74 -4.76 10.90
C ILE A 232 -4.39 -6.21 11.20
N GLY A 233 -4.47 -7.08 10.19
CA GLY A 233 -4.00 -8.46 10.26
C GLY A 233 -2.51 -8.57 9.91
N ARG A 234 -1.86 -9.63 10.41
CA ARG A 234 -0.48 -10.01 10.09
C ARG A 234 -0.40 -11.49 9.78
N SER A 235 0.43 -11.85 8.82
CA SER A 235 0.85 -13.24 8.56
C SER A 235 2.31 -13.23 8.10
N ASP A 236 3.04 -14.29 8.41
CA ASP A 236 4.46 -14.42 8.16
C ASP A 236 4.75 -15.71 7.39
N SER A 237 5.80 -15.71 6.56
CA SER A 237 6.30 -16.86 5.81
C SER A 237 7.82 -17.00 6.03
N GLU A 238 8.31 -18.23 6.21
CA GLU A 238 9.72 -18.56 6.36
C GLU A 238 10.27 -19.32 5.15
N ASP A 239 9.47 -19.51 4.11
CA ASP A 239 9.78 -20.33 2.93
C ASP A 239 9.66 -19.60 1.60
N GLY A 240 9.87 -18.29 1.61
CA GLY A 240 9.79 -17.45 0.41
C GLY A 240 8.37 -17.22 -0.09
N GLY A 241 7.37 -17.20 0.82
CA GLY A 241 5.98 -16.93 0.48
C GLY A 241 5.23 -18.14 -0.11
N ARG A 242 5.74 -19.37 0.08
CA ARG A 242 5.05 -20.60 -0.34
C ARG A 242 3.94 -20.98 0.62
N SER A 243 4.22 -20.87 1.92
CA SER A 243 3.24 -21.06 2.99
C SER A 243 3.23 -19.89 3.95
N TRP A 244 2.13 -19.72 4.68
CA TRP A 244 1.87 -18.56 5.53
C TRP A 244 1.32 -19.01 6.89
N SER A 245 1.76 -18.33 7.95
CA SER A 245 1.20 -18.53 9.28
C SER A 245 -0.29 -18.16 9.32
N PRO A 246 -1.08 -18.71 10.26
CA PRO A 246 -2.44 -18.19 10.51
C PRO A 246 -2.41 -16.67 10.73
N VAL A 247 -3.43 -15.97 10.22
CA VAL A 247 -3.52 -14.52 10.39
C VAL A 247 -3.84 -14.18 11.84
N GLU A 248 -3.01 -13.32 12.42
CA GLU A 248 -3.20 -12.74 13.74
C GLU A 248 -3.59 -11.27 13.63
N LEU A 249 -4.43 -10.77 14.56
CA LEU A 249 -4.75 -9.34 14.64
C LEU A 249 -3.68 -8.61 15.44
N THR A 250 -3.11 -7.55 14.85
CA THR A 250 -2.19 -6.64 15.53
C THR A 250 -2.93 -5.69 16.50
N ASP A 251 -2.20 -4.86 17.23
CA ASP A 251 -2.80 -3.79 18.04
C ASP A 251 -3.14 -2.52 17.24
N LEU A 252 -2.81 -2.48 15.96
CA LEU A 252 -3.12 -1.35 15.10
C LEU A 252 -4.57 -1.40 14.64
N PRO A 253 -5.36 -0.32 14.83
CA PRO A 253 -6.72 -0.26 14.33
C PRO A 253 -6.75 -0.22 12.79
N ASN A 254 -7.81 -0.77 12.19
CA ASN A 254 -8.11 -0.68 10.76
C ASN A 254 -9.61 -0.49 10.53
N ASN A 255 -9.95 0.49 9.73
CA ASN A 255 -11.33 0.85 9.39
C ASN A 255 -11.87 0.09 8.15
N ASN A 256 -11.26 -1.03 7.79
CA ASN A 256 -11.54 -1.71 6.55
C ASN A 256 -11.26 -0.81 5.32
N SER A 257 -10.12 -0.13 5.36
CA SER A 257 -9.56 0.64 4.25
C SER A 257 -8.16 0.17 3.91
N GLY A 258 -7.70 0.44 2.69
CA GLY A 258 -6.38 0.07 2.22
C GLY A 258 -5.26 0.64 3.11
N ILE A 259 -4.22 -0.13 3.26
CA ILE A 259 -2.96 0.22 3.92
C ILE A 259 -1.81 -0.04 2.97
N ASP A 260 -0.63 0.51 3.22
CA ASP A 260 0.57 0.14 2.49
C ASP A 260 1.82 0.26 3.36
N VAL A 261 2.86 -0.53 3.04
CA VAL A 261 4.14 -0.55 3.75
C VAL A 261 5.30 -0.26 2.84
N ALA A 262 6.35 0.36 3.39
CA ALA A 262 7.65 0.49 2.75
C ALA A 262 8.74 -0.09 3.64
N HIS A 263 9.59 -0.96 3.09
CA HIS A 263 10.76 -1.50 3.77
C HIS A 263 11.88 -0.47 3.79
N LEU A 264 12.39 -0.13 4.97
CA LEU A 264 13.42 0.90 5.19
C LEU A 264 14.83 0.32 5.33
N GLY A 265 14.95 -1.00 5.24
CA GLY A 265 16.17 -1.76 5.44
C GLY A 265 16.25 -2.44 6.82
N GLY A 266 16.79 -3.67 6.83
CA GLY A 266 16.85 -4.50 8.03
C GLY A 266 15.47 -4.79 8.61
N GLN A 267 15.25 -4.50 9.88
CA GLN A 267 13.96 -4.69 10.57
C GLN A 267 13.07 -3.44 10.57
N LYS A 268 13.47 -2.39 9.84
CA LYS A 268 12.72 -1.13 9.84
C LYS A 268 11.70 -1.10 8.72
N ILE A 269 10.45 -0.78 9.07
CA ILE A 269 9.36 -0.60 8.11
C ILE A 269 8.54 0.64 8.44
N ALA A 270 7.97 1.23 7.40
CA ALA A 270 6.97 2.28 7.50
C ALA A 270 5.59 1.73 7.10
N LEU A 271 4.54 2.15 7.77
CA LEU A 271 3.15 1.85 7.47
C LEU A 271 2.38 3.14 7.32
N VAL A 272 1.59 3.25 6.25
CA VAL A 272 0.62 4.34 6.07
C VAL A 272 -0.79 3.77 6.11
N TYR A 273 -1.66 4.31 6.97
CA TYR A 273 -2.99 3.76 7.24
C TYR A 273 -3.94 4.77 7.87
N ASN A 274 -5.21 4.39 8.03
CA ASN A 274 -6.19 5.14 8.82
C ASN A 274 -6.37 4.45 10.19
N PRO A 275 -5.95 5.05 11.31
CA PRO A 275 -6.01 4.43 12.65
C PRO A 275 -7.42 4.51 13.27
N VAL A 276 -8.41 3.95 12.61
CA VAL A 276 -9.81 3.90 13.05
C VAL A 276 -10.24 2.45 13.13
N GLY A 277 -10.72 2.00 14.28
CA GLY A 277 -11.05 0.59 14.54
C GLY A 277 -12.49 0.17 14.18
N GLN A 278 -13.29 1.07 13.61
CA GLN A 278 -14.65 0.77 13.21
C GLN A 278 -14.66 0.21 11.78
N ASN A 279 -15.21 -0.98 11.57
CA ASN A 279 -15.45 -1.53 10.24
C ASN A 279 -16.28 -0.57 9.38
N TRP A 280 -15.81 -0.27 8.17
CA TRP A 280 -16.36 0.79 7.29
C TRP A 280 -16.43 2.16 7.96
N GLY A 281 -15.49 2.42 8.88
CA GLY A 281 -15.38 3.69 9.61
C GLY A 281 -14.81 4.83 8.75
N LYS A 282 -14.66 5.99 9.38
CA LYS A 282 -14.12 7.20 8.75
C LYS A 282 -12.73 6.93 8.15
N ARG A 283 -12.48 7.48 6.95
CA ARG A 283 -11.20 7.35 6.24
C ARG A 283 -10.30 8.56 6.48
N TYR A 284 -10.18 8.96 7.71
CA TYR A 284 -9.24 9.94 8.24
C TYR A 284 -9.01 9.70 9.75
N PRO A 285 -7.88 10.16 10.32
CA PRO A 285 -6.72 10.75 9.65
C PRO A 285 -5.92 9.74 8.81
N VAL A 286 -5.03 10.23 7.93
CA VAL A 286 -3.92 9.44 7.39
C VAL A 286 -2.77 9.56 8.35
N THR A 287 -2.24 8.41 8.77
CA THR A 287 -1.15 8.32 9.73
C THR A 287 0.01 7.51 9.17
N LEU A 288 1.22 8.01 9.37
CA LEU A 288 2.47 7.29 9.17
C LEU A 288 2.92 6.70 10.49
N ALA A 289 3.23 5.41 10.51
CA ALA A 289 3.85 4.74 11.64
C ALA A 289 5.17 4.10 11.22
N ILE A 290 6.18 4.12 12.10
CA ILE A 290 7.49 3.48 11.88
C ILE A 290 7.71 2.42 12.96
N SER A 291 8.10 1.23 12.50
CA SER A 291 8.58 0.11 13.31
C SER A 291 10.09 -0.06 13.14
N HIS A 292 10.77 -0.48 14.21
CA HIS A 292 12.18 -0.82 14.22
C HIS A 292 12.44 -2.31 14.50
N ASP A 293 11.39 -3.08 14.69
CA ASP A 293 11.39 -4.48 15.10
C ASP A 293 10.48 -5.34 14.19
N ASN A 294 10.58 -5.09 12.89
CA ASN A 294 9.89 -5.88 11.88
C ASN A 294 8.35 -5.84 12.02
N GLY A 295 7.79 -4.71 12.43
CA GLY A 295 6.35 -4.50 12.55
C GLY A 295 5.71 -5.08 13.82
N MET A 296 6.51 -5.48 14.81
CA MET A 296 6.00 -5.96 16.09
C MET A 296 5.51 -4.80 16.97
N THR A 297 6.29 -3.71 17.04
CA THR A 297 5.88 -2.48 17.71
C THR A 297 6.01 -1.25 16.82
N TRP A 298 5.24 -0.21 17.15
CA TRP A 298 5.15 1.01 16.36
C TRP A 298 5.32 2.24 17.24
N PRO A 299 6.57 2.51 17.70
CA PRO A 299 6.85 3.60 18.65
C PRO A 299 6.68 5.01 18.05
N ILE A 300 6.82 5.16 16.74
CA ILE A 300 6.69 6.44 16.06
C ILE A 300 5.38 6.44 15.28
N LYS A 301 4.51 7.42 15.56
CA LYS A 301 3.28 7.66 14.82
C LYS A 301 3.10 9.15 14.59
N GLN A 302 2.87 9.54 13.35
CA GLN A 302 2.65 10.93 12.97
C GLN A 302 1.42 11.05 12.06
N VAL A 303 0.48 11.90 12.43
CA VAL A 303 -0.63 12.27 11.55
C VAL A 303 -0.09 13.11 10.39
N LEU A 304 -0.30 12.63 9.17
CA LEU A 304 0.06 13.33 7.93
C LEU A 304 -1.05 14.29 7.48
N GLU A 305 -2.31 13.86 7.62
CA GLU A 305 -3.49 14.67 7.29
C GLU A 305 -4.64 14.34 8.26
N ALA A 306 -5.13 15.34 8.99
CA ALA A 306 -6.05 15.13 10.11
C ALA A 306 -7.47 14.77 9.65
N GLY A 307 -8.09 15.57 8.81
CA GLY A 307 -9.44 15.39 8.31
C GLY A 307 -10.56 15.71 9.32
N GLU A 308 -11.73 16.01 8.79
CA GLU A 308 -12.95 16.25 9.54
C GLU A 308 -14.20 15.93 8.70
N GLY A 309 -15.35 15.85 9.34
CA GLY A 309 -16.66 15.77 8.68
C GLY A 309 -16.77 14.62 7.70
N LYS A 310 -16.85 14.93 6.40
CA LYS A 310 -17.01 13.99 5.29
C LYS A 310 -15.71 13.72 4.52
N ASN A 311 -14.55 14.18 5.03
CA ASN A 311 -13.30 13.92 4.36
C ASN A 311 -13.05 12.40 4.14
N GLU A 312 -12.44 12.10 3.03
CA GLU A 312 -11.91 10.76 2.70
C GLU A 312 -10.46 10.87 2.25
N PHE A 313 -9.53 10.41 3.09
CA PHE A 313 -8.10 10.29 2.79
C PHE A 313 -7.72 8.83 2.95
N SER A 314 -7.58 8.11 1.86
CA SER A 314 -7.55 6.66 1.91
C SER A 314 -6.71 6.04 0.80
N TYR A 315 -6.47 4.75 0.90
CA TYR A 315 -5.75 3.96 -0.09
C TYR A 315 -4.34 4.53 -0.37
N PRO A 316 -3.50 4.62 0.67
CA PRO A 316 -2.13 5.08 0.49
C PRO A 316 -1.33 4.10 -0.35
N SER A 317 -0.35 4.61 -1.08
CA SER A 317 0.74 3.87 -1.71
C SER A 317 2.04 4.55 -1.32
N VAL A 318 3.03 3.80 -0.82
CA VAL A 318 4.26 4.34 -0.25
C VAL A 318 5.49 3.57 -0.71
N ILE A 319 6.52 4.31 -1.12
CA ILE A 319 7.85 3.78 -1.46
C ILE A 319 8.92 4.47 -0.63
N TYR A 320 10.07 3.81 -0.47
CA TYR A 320 11.24 4.37 0.20
C TYR A 320 12.35 4.69 -0.81
N GLU A 321 12.88 5.90 -0.74
CA GLU A 321 13.94 6.39 -1.60
C GLU A 321 14.93 7.29 -0.83
N ASN A 322 16.20 6.87 -0.71
CA ASN A 322 17.30 7.70 -0.23
C ASN A 322 16.97 8.48 1.06
N GLY A 323 16.49 7.82 2.11
CA GLY A 323 16.14 8.45 3.39
C GLY A 323 14.80 9.18 3.39
N HIS A 324 14.00 9.02 2.35
CA HIS A 324 12.67 9.62 2.25
C HIS A 324 11.60 8.56 2.02
N LEU A 325 10.44 8.77 2.61
CA LEU A 325 9.21 8.13 2.17
C LEU A 325 8.54 9.02 1.13
N VAL A 326 8.15 8.41 0.03
CA VAL A 326 7.39 9.06 -1.04
C VAL A 326 6.05 8.35 -1.13
N LEU A 327 4.97 9.08 -0.97
CA LEU A 327 3.65 8.47 -0.88
C LEU A 327 2.59 9.29 -1.61
N CYS A 328 1.54 8.58 -2.00
CA CYS A 328 0.32 9.19 -2.51
C CYS A 328 -0.90 8.49 -1.91
N TYR A 329 -2.04 9.18 -1.93
CA TYR A 329 -3.33 8.62 -1.50
C TYR A 329 -4.49 9.39 -2.11
N THR A 330 -5.66 8.78 -2.12
CA THR A 330 -6.91 9.40 -2.53
C THR A 330 -7.26 10.54 -1.59
N TRP A 331 -7.51 11.72 -2.15
CA TRP A 331 -7.97 12.91 -1.45
C TRP A 331 -9.41 13.25 -1.85
N ASN A 332 -10.37 12.96 -0.98
CA ASN A 332 -11.81 13.20 -1.14
C ASN A 332 -12.44 12.61 -2.41
N ARG A 333 -11.80 11.62 -3.03
CA ARG A 333 -12.12 11.11 -4.38
C ARG A 333 -12.10 12.16 -5.50
N GLU A 334 -11.60 13.34 -5.22
CA GLU A 334 -11.51 14.48 -6.16
C GLU A 334 -10.10 14.64 -6.72
N ASN A 335 -9.09 14.17 -5.97
CA ASN A 335 -7.68 14.33 -6.34
C ASN A 335 -6.82 13.22 -5.74
N ILE A 336 -5.54 13.21 -6.11
CA ILE A 336 -4.51 12.40 -5.49
C ILE A 336 -3.56 13.33 -4.75
N ARG A 337 -3.33 13.07 -3.46
CA ARG A 337 -2.35 13.75 -2.63
C ARG A 337 -0.99 13.09 -2.83
N PHE A 338 0.04 13.89 -3.02
CA PHE A 338 1.45 13.47 -3.02
C PHE A 338 2.17 14.07 -1.82
N MET A 339 2.99 13.27 -1.16
CA MET A 339 3.86 13.73 -0.07
C MET A 339 5.25 13.12 -0.15
N ARG A 340 6.25 13.89 0.30
CA ARG A 340 7.58 13.38 0.65
C ARG A 340 7.87 13.67 2.11
N VAL A 341 8.32 12.66 2.83
CA VAL A 341 8.65 12.73 4.26
C VAL A 341 10.09 12.28 4.44
N LYS A 342 10.91 13.13 5.04
CA LYS A 342 12.29 12.79 5.42
C LYS A 342 12.26 12.00 6.73
N LEU A 343 13.00 10.89 6.77
CA LEU A 343 13.19 10.04 7.95
C LEU A 343 14.35 10.48 8.83
#